data_83ba2e7d22ab32221fd2d9d11bd8866c
#
_entry.id   83ba2e7d22ab32221fd2d9d11bd8866c
#
_cell.length_a   1.000
_cell.length_b   1.000
_cell.length_c   1.000
_cell.angle_alpha   90.00
_cell.angle_beta   90.00
_cell.angle_gamma   90.00
#
_symmetry.space_group_name_H-M   'P 1'
#
loop_
_entity.id
_entity.type
_entity.pdbx_description
1 polymer ?
#
loop_
_entity_poly.entity_id
_entity_poly.type
_entity_poly.pdbx_seq_one_letter_code
_entity_poly.pdbx_strand_id
1 'polypeptide(L)'
;MVWIVEIGYKKDVTDPVGFLTKKEIEDLGIKGVEEVRSLSTYAIDGNISEEQVKKICEELLADNQIQHYGYRGKNIDKSIKHEHPNAWLIEVGFKPGVMDAVGMSTLNAIEILGVDGVKGVRTRTKYLIIGDVSEEQVKKICQRCLVNPLIHNYSYQKIGGK
;
A
#
# COMPACT_ATOMS: atom_id res chain seq x y z
N MET A 1 16.01 -1.87 -13.65
CA MET A 1 15.95 -1.15 -12.36
C MET A 1 14.50 -0.98 -11.96
N VAL A 2 14.18 -1.26 -10.73
CA VAL A 2 12.81 -1.14 -10.22
C VAL A 2 12.74 -0.04 -9.16
N TRP A 3 11.80 0.87 -9.33
CA TRP A 3 11.50 1.89 -8.35
C TRP A 3 10.28 1.46 -7.54
N ILE A 4 10.39 1.47 -6.23
CA ILE A 4 9.26 1.19 -5.35
C ILE A 4 8.73 2.50 -4.82
N VAL A 5 7.51 2.82 -5.20
CA VAL A 5 6.82 4.05 -4.81
C VAL A 5 5.67 3.71 -3.88
N GLU A 6 5.54 4.43 -2.79
CA GLU A 6 4.45 4.27 -1.83
C GLU A 6 3.61 5.55 -1.79
N ILE A 7 2.31 5.40 -1.85
CA ILE A 7 1.34 6.50 -1.77
C ILE A 7 0.43 6.27 -0.56
N GLY A 8 0.32 7.25 0.30
CA GLY A 8 -0.57 7.19 1.46
C GLY A 8 -1.29 8.50 1.70
N TYR A 9 -2.33 8.45 2.51
CA TYR A 9 -3.06 9.65 2.91
C TYR A 9 -2.29 10.41 3.99
N LYS A 10 -2.36 11.73 3.96
CA LYS A 10 -1.76 12.58 4.98
C LYS A 10 -2.42 12.30 6.34
N LYS A 11 -1.69 12.54 7.42
CA LYS A 11 -2.09 12.22 8.78
C LYS A 11 -3.48 12.73 9.16
N ASP A 12 -3.81 13.94 8.74
CA ASP A 12 -5.08 14.60 9.10
C ASP A 12 -6.22 14.32 8.12
N VAL A 13 -5.95 13.49 7.10
CA VAL A 13 -6.93 13.12 6.09
C VAL A 13 -7.43 11.71 6.36
N THR A 14 -8.75 11.53 6.27
CA THR A 14 -9.34 10.21 6.41
C THR A 14 -8.93 9.32 5.25
N ASP A 15 -8.38 8.14 5.58
CA ASP A 15 -8.07 7.10 4.62
C ASP A 15 -9.33 6.28 4.36
N PRO A 16 -9.98 6.42 3.19
CA PRO A 16 -11.25 5.73 2.95
C PRO A 16 -11.11 4.21 2.91
N VAL A 17 -9.98 3.69 2.41
CA VAL A 17 -9.71 2.24 2.38
C VAL A 17 -9.52 1.73 3.80
N GLY A 18 -8.72 2.43 4.61
CA GLY A 18 -8.51 2.08 6.00
C GLY A 18 -9.80 2.13 6.83
N PHE A 19 -10.61 3.15 6.60
CA PHE A 19 -11.89 3.31 7.29
C PHE A 19 -12.85 2.15 7.00
N LEU A 20 -13.01 1.79 5.73
CA LEU A 20 -13.88 0.67 5.33
C LEU A 20 -13.35 -0.67 5.83
N THR A 21 -12.03 -0.86 5.76
CA THR A 21 -11.40 -2.09 6.25
C THR A 21 -11.63 -2.26 7.75
N LYS A 22 -11.51 -1.18 8.51
CA LYS A 22 -11.77 -1.23 9.96
C LYS A 22 -13.20 -1.68 10.24
N LYS A 23 -14.17 -1.17 9.49
CA LYS A 23 -15.57 -1.59 9.63
C LYS A 23 -15.76 -3.07 9.32
N GLU A 24 -15.14 -3.58 8.27
CA GLU A 24 -15.21 -5.00 7.92
C GLU A 24 -14.62 -5.88 9.04
N ILE A 25 -13.51 -5.43 9.63
CA ILE A 25 -12.88 -6.13 10.75
C ILE A 25 -13.81 -6.16 11.97
N GLU A 26 -14.45 -5.05 12.28
CA GLU A 26 -15.42 -4.96 13.38
C GLU A 26 -16.62 -5.89 13.14
N ASP A 27 -17.09 -5.97 11.89
CA ASP A 27 -18.20 -6.85 11.51
C ASP A 27 -17.85 -8.34 11.67
N LEU A 28 -16.56 -8.69 11.61
CA LEU A 28 -16.10 -10.05 11.92
C LEU A 28 -16.09 -10.35 13.42
N GLY A 29 -16.36 -9.36 14.26
CA GLY A 29 -16.32 -9.51 15.71
C GLY A 29 -14.93 -9.36 16.33
N ILE A 30 -13.95 -8.88 15.57
CA ILE A 30 -12.60 -8.63 16.07
C ILE A 30 -12.57 -7.26 16.73
N LYS A 31 -12.20 -7.24 18.00
CA LYS A 31 -12.06 -6.01 18.79
C LYS A 31 -10.59 -5.69 18.99
N GLY A 32 -10.28 -4.46 19.35
CA GLY A 32 -8.92 -4.03 19.65
C GLY A 32 -8.23 -3.29 18.53
N VAL A 33 -8.85 -3.21 17.34
CA VAL A 33 -8.32 -2.40 16.25
C VAL A 33 -8.70 -0.94 16.48
N GLU A 34 -7.70 -0.10 16.64
CA GLU A 34 -7.89 1.34 16.86
C GLU A 34 -8.01 2.09 15.54
N GLU A 35 -7.15 1.74 14.58
CA GLU A 35 -7.07 2.42 13.30
C GLU A 35 -6.51 1.46 12.25
N VAL A 36 -6.95 1.63 11.02
CA VAL A 36 -6.38 0.95 9.85
C VAL A 36 -5.95 2.02 8.85
N ARG A 37 -4.72 1.91 8.36
CA ARG A 37 -4.20 2.78 7.30
C ARG A 37 -3.80 1.94 6.11
N SER A 38 -3.96 2.51 4.93
CA SER A 38 -3.56 1.85 3.69
C SER A 38 -2.48 2.62 2.96
N LEU A 39 -1.62 1.87 2.26
CA LEU A 39 -0.62 2.42 1.36
C LEU A 39 -0.75 1.69 0.02
N SER A 40 -0.77 2.45 -1.06
CA SER A 40 -0.67 1.88 -2.40
C SER A 40 0.80 1.84 -2.79
N THR A 41 1.27 0.69 -3.21
CA THR A 41 2.66 0.48 -3.62
C THR A 41 2.72 0.21 -5.12
N TYR A 42 3.60 0.93 -5.81
CA TYR A 42 3.84 0.78 -7.24
C TYR A 42 5.30 0.39 -7.44
N ALA A 43 5.51 -0.78 -8.05
CA ALA A 43 6.84 -1.20 -8.50
C ALA A 43 6.94 -0.82 -9.98
N ILE A 44 7.73 0.21 -10.25
CA ILE A 44 7.90 0.75 -11.61
C ILE A 44 9.24 0.24 -12.15
N ASP A 45 9.16 -0.62 -13.16
CA ASP A 45 10.33 -1.20 -13.80
C ASP A 45 10.67 -0.41 -15.06
N GLY A 46 11.89 0.09 -15.11
CA GLY A 46 12.33 0.83 -16.27
C GLY A 46 13.62 1.60 -16.03
N ASN A 47 14.11 2.19 -17.11
CA ASN A 47 15.31 3.02 -17.08
C ASN A 47 14.89 4.49 -17.05
N ILE A 48 14.53 4.96 -15.86
CA ILE A 48 14.06 6.33 -15.63
C ILE A 48 14.87 6.99 -14.52
N SER A 49 14.94 8.31 -14.57
CA SER A 49 15.66 9.12 -13.57
C SER A 49 14.77 9.37 -12.33
N GLU A 50 15.42 9.81 -11.26
CA GLU A 50 14.70 10.21 -10.05
C GLU A 50 13.74 11.36 -10.34
N GLU A 51 14.09 12.31 -11.20
CA GLU A 51 13.20 13.41 -11.58
C GLU A 51 11.96 12.92 -12.29
N GLN A 52 12.10 11.91 -13.14
CA GLN A 52 10.96 11.29 -13.81
C GLN A 52 10.07 10.54 -12.83
N VAL A 53 10.65 9.87 -11.84
CA VAL A 53 9.87 9.22 -10.76
C VAL A 53 9.09 10.27 -9.97
N LYS A 54 9.72 11.39 -9.62
CA LYS A 54 9.03 12.48 -8.93
C LYS A 54 7.87 13.02 -9.75
N LYS A 55 8.09 13.20 -11.04
CA LYS A 55 7.04 13.65 -11.96
C LYS A 55 5.84 12.70 -11.96
N ILE A 56 6.11 11.40 -12.04
CA ILE A 56 5.07 10.37 -11.99
C ILE A 56 4.29 10.46 -10.67
N CYS A 57 5.00 10.58 -9.56
CA CYS A 57 4.38 10.68 -8.24
C CYS A 57 3.49 11.92 -8.11
N GLU A 58 4.01 13.08 -8.49
CA GLU A 58 3.34 14.35 -8.27
C GLU A 58 2.21 14.64 -9.26
N GLU A 59 2.37 14.21 -10.50
CA GLU A 59 1.39 14.51 -11.56
C GLU A 59 0.40 13.40 -11.83
N LEU A 60 0.69 12.17 -11.40
CA LEU A 60 -0.13 11.02 -11.72
C LEU A 60 -0.61 10.22 -10.49
N LEU A 61 0.30 9.83 -9.60
CA LEU A 61 -0.02 8.83 -8.57
C LEU A 61 -0.62 9.42 -7.30
N ALA A 62 -0.16 10.58 -6.87
CA ALA A 62 -0.58 11.18 -5.61
C ALA A 62 -1.35 12.48 -5.83
N ASP A 63 -2.42 12.65 -5.06
CA ASP A 63 -3.07 13.94 -4.92
C ASP A 63 -2.35 14.70 -3.80
N ASN A 64 -1.53 15.67 -4.16
CA ASN A 64 -0.65 16.37 -3.23
C ASN A 64 -1.39 17.13 -2.13
N GLN A 65 -2.68 17.38 -2.29
CA GLN A 65 -3.48 18.04 -1.25
C GLN A 65 -3.83 17.09 -0.12
N ILE A 66 -4.08 15.82 -0.42
CA ILE A 66 -4.56 14.83 0.54
C ILE A 66 -3.63 13.63 0.74
N GLN A 67 -2.66 13.42 -0.16
CA GLN A 67 -1.76 12.28 -0.12
C GLN A 67 -0.32 12.73 -0.07
N HIS A 68 0.53 11.83 0.41
CA HIS A 68 1.98 11.97 0.34
C HIS A 68 2.56 10.74 -0.35
N TYR A 69 3.79 10.85 -0.82
CA TYR A 69 4.49 9.75 -1.48
C TYR A 69 5.91 9.60 -0.95
N GLY A 70 6.42 8.39 -1.08
CA GLY A 70 7.80 8.08 -0.77
C GLY A 70 8.36 7.12 -1.80
N TYR A 71 9.67 7.15 -1.96
CA TYR A 71 10.39 6.22 -2.83
C TYR A 71 11.83 6.12 -2.36
N ARG A 72 12.52 5.03 -2.71
CA ARG A 72 13.96 4.84 -2.53
C ARG A 72 14.47 5.23 -1.13
N GLY A 73 14.06 4.49 -0.11
CA GLY A 73 14.50 4.73 1.28
C GLY A 73 13.77 5.85 2.02
N LYS A 74 12.94 6.61 1.33
CA LYS A 74 11.98 7.53 1.94
C LYS A 74 10.65 6.81 2.07
N ASN A 75 10.66 5.67 2.73
CA ASN A 75 9.48 4.83 2.86
C ASN A 75 8.52 5.42 3.88
N ILE A 76 7.26 5.53 3.50
CA ILE A 76 6.19 6.04 4.36
C ILE A 76 6.00 5.10 5.57
N ASP A 77 6.11 3.79 5.35
CA ASP A 77 5.94 2.80 6.40
C ASP A 77 6.95 2.95 7.54
N LYS A 78 8.16 3.44 7.26
CA LYS A 78 9.17 3.66 8.29
C LYS A 78 8.79 4.80 9.23
N SER A 79 8.19 5.87 8.71
CA SER A 79 7.72 6.96 9.57
C SER A 79 6.54 6.51 10.43
N ILE A 80 5.68 5.69 9.89
CA ILE A 80 4.53 5.14 10.61
C ILE A 80 4.99 4.22 11.75
N LYS A 81 6.07 3.46 11.55
CA LYS A 81 6.65 2.59 12.61
C LYS A 81 7.01 3.35 13.88
N HIS A 82 7.50 4.58 13.74
CA HIS A 82 7.85 5.39 14.89
C HIS A 82 6.63 5.95 15.62
N GLU A 83 5.56 6.25 14.87
CA GLU A 83 4.32 6.80 15.43
C GLU A 83 3.43 5.73 16.09
N HIS A 84 3.50 4.48 15.62
CA HIS A 84 2.62 3.41 16.04
C HIS A 84 3.42 2.17 16.46
N PRO A 85 3.88 2.12 17.74
CA PRO A 85 4.73 1.03 18.19
C PRO A 85 4.03 -0.32 18.31
N ASN A 86 2.70 -0.36 18.21
CA ASN A 86 1.93 -1.59 18.32
C ASN A 86 1.01 -1.74 17.10
N ALA A 87 1.57 -2.30 16.04
CA ALA A 87 0.86 -2.43 14.78
C ALA A 87 1.30 -3.68 14.02
N TRP A 88 0.47 -4.07 13.06
CA TRP A 88 0.77 -5.12 12.09
C TRP A 88 0.78 -4.53 10.69
N LEU A 89 1.79 -4.87 9.92
CA LEU A 89 1.86 -4.49 8.51
C LEU A 89 1.50 -5.71 7.66
N ILE A 90 0.48 -5.55 6.84
CA ILE A 90 0.02 -6.59 5.92
C ILE A 90 0.27 -6.09 4.50
N GLU A 91 0.89 -6.91 3.67
CA GLU A 91 1.13 -6.59 2.27
C GLU A 91 0.40 -7.59 1.39
N VAL A 92 -0.43 -7.09 0.48
CA VAL A 92 -1.23 -7.90 -0.45
C VAL A 92 -0.83 -7.58 -1.88
N GLY A 93 -0.52 -8.61 -2.65
CA GLY A 93 -0.17 -8.48 -4.06
C GLY A 93 -0.83 -9.55 -4.89
N PHE A 94 -0.70 -9.45 -6.21
CA PHE A 94 -1.25 -10.45 -7.12
C PHE A 94 -0.31 -11.64 -7.28
N LYS A 95 -0.89 -12.83 -7.42
CA LYS A 95 -0.15 -14.04 -7.74
C LYS A 95 0.49 -13.92 -9.13
N PRO A 96 1.61 -14.62 -9.37
CA PRO A 96 2.19 -14.67 -10.71
C PRO A 96 1.16 -15.13 -11.75
N GLY A 97 1.13 -14.43 -12.89
CA GLY A 97 0.20 -14.72 -13.97
C GLY A 97 -1.18 -14.10 -13.84
N VAL A 98 -1.49 -13.50 -12.71
CA VAL A 98 -2.74 -12.73 -12.54
C VAL A 98 -2.54 -11.32 -13.08
N MET A 99 -3.51 -10.86 -13.86
CA MET A 99 -3.47 -9.52 -14.44
C MET A 99 -3.62 -8.45 -13.37
N ASP A 100 -2.70 -7.49 -13.36
CA ASP A 100 -2.76 -6.31 -12.52
C ASP A 100 -3.33 -5.14 -13.34
N ALA A 101 -4.63 -4.98 -13.28
CA ALA A 101 -5.33 -3.97 -14.08
C ALA A 101 -4.90 -2.54 -13.72
N VAL A 102 -4.68 -2.26 -12.45
CA VAL A 102 -4.21 -0.95 -11.99
C VAL A 102 -2.80 -0.68 -12.49
N GLY A 103 -1.93 -1.70 -12.44
CA GLY A 103 -0.57 -1.60 -12.96
C GLY A 103 -0.56 -1.29 -14.46
N MET A 104 -1.39 -1.97 -15.23
CA MET A 104 -1.51 -1.74 -16.68
C MET A 104 -2.03 -0.34 -16.98
N SER A 105 -3.07 0.10 -16.27
CA SER A 105 -3.62 1.46 -16.45
C SER A 105 -2.59 2.52 -16.07
N THR A 106 -1.82 2.28 -15.04
CA THR A 106 -0.75 3.19 -14.60
C THR A 106 0.34 3.28 -15.66
N LEU A 107 0.74 2.17 -16.26
CA LEU A 107 1.74 2.15 -17.33
C LEU A 107 1.25 3.01 -18.51
N ASN A 108 0.00 2.83 -18.93
CA ASN A 108 -0.58 3.63 -19.99
C ASN A 108 -0.59 5.12 -19.64
N ALA A 109 -0.95 5.46 -18.41
CA ALA A 109 -0.98 6.84 -17.96
C ALA A 109 0.42 7.47 -17.93
N ILE A 110 1.44 6.69 -17.57
CA ILE A 110 2.84 7.14 -17.60
C ILE A 110 3.27 7.48 -19.03
N GLU A 111 2.89 6.65 -19.99
CA GLU A 111 3.17 6.91 -21.41
C GLU A 111 2.50 8.19 -21.88
N ILE A 112 1.23 8.40 -21.52
CA ILE A 112 0.48 9.61 -21.84
C ILE A 112 1.13 10.86 -21.20
N LEU A 113 1.67 10.71 -20.00
CA LEU A 113 2.38 11.76 -19.29
C LEU A 113 3.67 12.18 -20.00
N GLY A 114 4.17 11.35 -20.91
CA GLY A 114 5.36 11.63 -21.70
C GLY A 114 6.65 11.10 -21.09
N VAL A 115 6.57 10.18 -20.14
CA VAL A 115 7.75 9.54 -19.54
C VAL A 115 8.04 8.25 -20.30
N ASP A 116 9.17 8.22 -20.99
CA ASP A 116 9.64 7.05 -21.73
C ASP A 116 10.52 6.17 -20.86
N GLY A 117 10.66 4.90 -21.24
CA GLY A 117 11.61 3.97 -20.60
C GLY A 117 11.01 3.10 -19.53
N VAL A 118 9.72 3.22 -19.22
CA VAL A 118 9.03 2.34 -18.28
C VAL A 118 8.56 1.09 -19.02
N LYS A 119 8.95 -0.08 -18.52
CA LYS A 119 8.62 -1.38 -19.12
C LYS A 119 7.39 -2.02 -18.50
N GLY A 120 7.15 -1.77 -17.22
CA GLY A 120 6.03 -2.37 -16.52
C GLY A 120 5.78 -1.71 -15.18
N VAL A 121 4.57 -1.88 -14.68
CA VAL A 121 4.17 -1.43 -13.36
C VAL A 121 3.40 -2.55 -12.69
N ARG A 122 3.76 -2.85 -11.43
CA ARG A 122 3.03 -3.79 -10.59
C ARG A 122 2.57 -3.09 -9.33
N THR A 123 1.38 -3.42 -8.87
CA THR A 123 0.81 -2.79 -7.69
C THR A 123 0.69 -3.77 -6.53
N ARG A 124 0.79 -3.23 -5.32
CA ARG A 124 0.52 -3.92 -4.07
C ARG A 124 -0.19 -2.96 -3.14
N THR A 125 -0.89 -3.50 -2.16
CA THR A 125 -1.51 -2.69 -1.12
C THR A 125 -0.93 -3.10 0.22
N LYS A 126 -0.52 -2.12 1.01
CA LYS A 126 -0.11 -2.34 2.40
C LYS A 126 -1.22 -1.85 3.31
N TYR A 127 -1.50 -2.64 4.34
CA TYR A 127 -2.45 -2.29 5.38
C TYR A 127 -1.72 -2.25 6.70
N LEU A 128 -1.86 -1.16 7.42
CA LEU A 128 -1.33 -1.02 8.76
C LEU A 128 -2.49 -1.17 9.75
N ILE A 129 -2.47 -2.25 10.50
CA ILE A 129 -3.48 -2.52 11.53
C ILE A 129 -2.92 -2.07 12.87
N ILE A 130 -3.46 -0.99 13.41
CA ILE A 130 -3.01 -0.38 14.66
C ILE A 130 -3.94 -0.81 15.78
N GLY A 131 -3.37 -1.33 16.85
CA GLY A 131 -4.13 -1.75 18.02
C GLY A 131 -3.62 -3.07 18.60
N ASP A 132 -4.31 -3.54 19.64
CA ASP A 132 -3.97 -4.78 20.32
C ASP A 132 -4.68 -5.96 19.67
N VAL A 133 -4.00 -6.57 18.71
CA VAL A 133 -4.54 -7.67 17.90
C VAL A 133 -3.54 -8.83 17.92
N SER A 134 -4.03 -10.05 18.11
CA SER A 134 -3.19 -11.24 18.07
C SER A 134 -2.84 -11.66 16.64
N GLU A 135 -1.81 -12.47 16.50
CA GLU A 135 -1.44 -13.02 15.19
C GLU A 135 -2.57 -13.83 14.55
N GLU A 136 -3.31 -14.60 15.35
CA GLU A 136 -4.45 -15.37 14.86
C GLU A 136 -5.55 -14.47 14.30
N GLN A 137 -5.80 -13.36 14.99
CA GLN A 137 -6.76 -12.37 14.52
C GLN A 137 -6.29 -11.70 13.22
N VAL A 138 -4.99 -11.41 13.10
CA VAL A 138 -4.40 -10.87 11.86
C VAL A 138 -4.58 -11.85 10.70
N LYS A 139 -4.32 -13.12 10.92
CA LYS A 139 -4.55 -14.15 9.89
C LYS A 139 -6.00 -14.17 9.44
N LYS A 140 -6.93 -14.08 10.38
CA LYS A 140 -8.36 -14.03 10.08
C LYS A 140 -8.73 -12.78 9.27
N ILE A 141 -8.17 -11.64 9.64
CA ILE A 141 -8.35 -10.38 8.89
C ILE A 141 -7.87 -10.55 7.45
N CYS A 142 -6.68 -11.09 7.25
CA CYS A 142 -6.13 -11.34 5.91
C CYS A 142 -7.05 -12.22 5.09
N GLN A 143 -7.47 -13.35 5.64
CA GLN A 143 -8.26 -14.34 4.93
C GLN A 143 -9.70 -13.92 4.65
N ARG A 144 -10.28 -13.10 5.54
CA ARG A 144 -11.69 -12.73 5.46
C ARG A 144 -11.95 -11.34 4.87
N CYS A 145 -11.04 -10.40 5.07
CA CYS A 145 -11.24 -9.01 4.67
C CYS A 145 -10.37 -8.57 3.49
N LEU A 146 -9.12 -9.02 3.43
CA LEU A 146 -8.11 -8.37 2.57
C LEU A 146 -7.74 -9.19 1.33
N VAL A 147 -7.82 -10.50 1.39
CA VAL A 147 -7.21 -11.37 0.38
C VAL A 147 -8.26 -12.23 -0.29
N ASN A 148 -8.24 -12.23 -1.62
CA ASN A 148 -8.91 -13.26 -2.40
C ASN A 148 -7.86 -14.35 -2.69
N PRO A 149 -7.96 -15.55 -2.09
CA PRO A 149 -6.92 -16.59 -2.20
C PRO A 149 -6.72 -17.11 -3.62
N LEU A 150 -7.67 -16.85 -4.51
CA LEU A 150 -7.54 -17.26 -5.91
C LEU A 150 -6.56 -16.38 -6.69
N ILE A 151 -6.44 -15.10 -6.32
CA ILE A 151 -5.67 -14.14 -7.10
C ILE A 151 -4.55 -13.44 -6.30
N HIS A 152 -4.60 -13.47 -4.96
CA HIS A 152 -3.67 -12.71 -4.14
C HIS A 152 -2.67 -13.59 -3.39
N ASN A 153 -1.46 -13.03 -3.21
CA ASN A 153 -0.49 -13.45 -2.21
C ASN A 153 -0.48 -12.39 -1.12
N TYR A 154 -0.17 -12.79 0.11
CA TYR A 154 -0.04 -11.83 1.19
C TYR A 154 1.06 -12.24 2.16
N SER A 155 1.55 -11.25 2.89
CA SER A 155 2.46 -11.45 4.01
C SER A 155 2.09 -10.47 5.11
N TYR A 156 2.49 -10.79 6.32
CA TYR A 156 2.28 -9.89 7.47
C TYR A 156 3.46 -9.96 8.41
N GLN A 157 3.70 -8.85 9.10
CA GLN A 157 4.75 -8.77 10.12
C GLN A 157 4.33 -7.80 11.21
N LYS A 158 4.76 -8.07 12.42
CA LYS A 158 4.54 -7.17 13.53
C LYS A 158 5.54 -6.04 13.47
N ILE A 159 5.06 -4.80 13.61
CA ILE A 159 5.85 -3.59 13.60
C ILE A 159 5.87 -3.01 14.99
N GLY A 160 7.07 -2.68 15.48
CA GLY A 160 7.22 -2.13 16.81
C GLY A 160 6.79 -3.12 17.88
N GLY A 161 6.94 -2.73 19.14
CA GLY A 161 6.68 -3.61 20.26
C GLY A 161 7.74 -4.68 20.40
N LYS A 162 7.65 -5.45 21.45
CA LYS A 162 8.55 -6.58 21.71
C LYS A 162 7.86 -7.90 21.45
#